data_76f9810944acfeff6570f83cb32ab3c9
#
_entry.id   76f9810944acfeff6570f83cb32ab3c9
#
_cell.length_a   1.000
_cell.length_b   1.000
_cell.length_c   1.000
_cell.angle_alpha   90.00
_cell.angle_beta   90.00
_cell.angle_gamma   90.00
#
_symmetry.space_group_name_H-M   'P 1'
#
loop_
_entity.id
_entity.type
_entity.pdbx_description
1 polymer ?
#
loop_
_entity_poly.entity_id
_entity_poly.type
_entity_poly.pdbx_seq_one_letter_code
_entity_poly.pdbx_strand_id
1 'polypeptide(L)'
;MYIIETNNLCKSYGKSRGIIDVNLKIKEGEIFGFVGPNGAGKSTTIRTLLNFIFPTSGSARILGKDMVKESSEIKKYIGYVPSEVKFYDEVKVKDIIKYSASFYNNVSQEEVDKLYKILDVDVNKKMSELSLGNKKKVAIVQALIHKPKLLILDEPTNG
;
A
#
# COMPACT_ATOMS: atom_id res chain seq x y z
N MET A 1 12.95 12.17 -11.49
CA MET A 1 12.70 10.81 -11.98
C MET A 1 11.22 10.50 -11.78
N TYR A 2 10.60 9.68 -12.64
CA TYR A 2 9.25 9.19 -12.37
C TYR A 2 9.31 7.99 -11.44
N ILE A 3 8.48 8.00 -10.39
CA ILE A 3 8.39 6.88 -9.44
C ILE A 3 7.38 5.83 -9.92
N ILE A 4 6.34 6.27 -10.65
CA ILE A 4 5.39 5.41 -11.36
C ILE A 4 5.24 5.91 -12.78
N GLU A 5 5.35 4.99 -13.74
CA GLU A 5 5.03 5.22 -15.15
C GLU A 5 4.18 4.07 -15.66
N THR A 6 3.05 4.38 -16.31
CA THR A 6 2.24 3.38 -16.99
C THR A 6 2.09 3.72 -18.47
N ASN A 7 2.02 2.70 -19.29
CA ASN A 7 1.83 2.85 -20.72
C ASN A 7 0.69 1.93 -21.17
N ASN A 8 -0.45 2.53 -21.51
CA ASN A 8 -1.67 1.89 -21.96
C ASN A 8 -2.05 0.69 -21.08
N LEU A 9 -1.90 0.85 -19.76
CA LEU A 9 -2.14 -0.23 -18.81
C LEU A 9 -3.62 -0.59 -18.77
N CYS A 10 -3.93 -1.85 -19.04
CA CYS A 10 -5.28 -2.38 -19.08
C CYS A 10 -5.43 -3.58 -18.15
N LYS A 11 -6.59 -3.71 -17.54
CA LYS A 11 -7.05 -4.93 -16.86
C LYS A 11 -8.51 -5.18 -17.20
N SER A 12 -8.76 -6.27 -17.90
CA SER A 12 -10.11 -6.73 -18.22
C SER A 12 -10.52 -7.89 -17.32
N TYR A 13 -11.78 -7.92 -16.94
CA TYR A 13 -12.44 -9.03 -16.24
C TYR A 13 -13.56 -9.64 -17.11
N GLY A 14 -13.37 -9.66 -18.41
CA GLY A 14 -14.37 -10.12 -19.36
C GLY A 14 -15.54 -9.15 -19.46
N LYS A 15 -16.73 -9.53 -18.98
CA LYS A 15 -17.92 -8.67 -19.01
C LYS A 15 -17.95 -7.59 -17.94
N SER A 16 -17.11 -7.67 -16.93
CA SER A 16 -17.06 -6.70 -15.82
C SER A 16 -16.13 -5.54 -16.13
N ARG A 17 -16.40 -4.38 -15.52
CA ARG A 17 -15.52 -3.20 -15.63
C ARG A 17 -14.13 -3.51 -15.09
N GLY A 18 -13.12 -3.06 -15.84
CA GLY A 18 -11.72 -3.08 -15.45
C GLY A 18 -11.12 -1.69 -15.57
N ILE A 19 -9.87 -1.63 -16.03
CA ILE A 19 -9.18 -0.38 -16.40
C ILE A 19 -8.74 -0.47 -17.85
N ILE A 20 -8.79 0.65 -18.56
CA ILE A 20 -8.47 0.75 -19.98
C ILE A 20 -7.53 1.94 -20.18
N ASP A 21 -6.43 1.69 -20.87
CA ASP A 21 -5.47 2.70 -21.34
C ASP A 21 -5.02 3.68 -20.26
N VAL A 22 -4.73 3.16 -19.05
CA VAL A 22 -4.25 4.00 -17.95
C VAL A 22 -2.82 4.44 -18.24
N ASN A 23 -2.65 5.76 -18.40
CA ASN A 23 -1.37 6.41 -18.63
C ASN A 23 -1.07 7.38 -17.49
N LEU A 24 -0.16 7.02 -16.60
CA LEU A 24 0.26 7.79 -15.44
C LEU A 24 1.74 8.09 -15.51
N LYS A 25 2.12 9.27 -15.04
CA LYS A 25 3.51 9.66 -14.83
C LYS A 25 3.58 10.45 -13.52
N ILE A 26 3.96 9.76 -12.45
CA ILE A 26 4.07 10.34 -11.11
C ILE A 26 5.53 10.53 -10.76
N LYS A 27 5.91 11.74 -10.36
CA LYS A 27 7.29 12.07 -10.01
C LYS A 27 7.63 11.64 -8.59
N GLU A 28 8.91 11.43 -8.35
CA GLU A 28 9.43 11.24 -6.99
C GLU A 28 9.16 12.49 -6.14
N GLY A 29 8.72 12.26 -4.88
CA GLY A 29 8.34 13.34 -3.96
C GLY A 29 6.97 13.99 -4.23
N GLU A 30 6.24 13.54 -5.24
CA GLU A 30 4.91 14.05 -5.57
C GLU A 30 3.84 13.42 -4.66
N ILE A 31 2.90 14.24 -4.20
CA ILE A 31 1.65 13.78 -3.57
C ILE A 31 0.59 13.71 -4.67
N PHE A 32 0.24 12.50 -5.09
CA PHE A 32 -0.70 12.27 -6.17
C PHE A 32 -2.04 11.75 -5.64
N GLY A 33 -3.13 12.46 -5.93
CA GLY A 33 -4.49 12.07 -5.59
C GLY A 33 -5.17 11.33 -6.74
N PHE A 34 -5.58 10.09 -6.48
CA PHE A 34 -6.33 9.27 -7.43
C PHE A 34 -7.83 9.33 -7.10
N VAL A 35 -8.55 10.25 -7.71
CA VAL A 35 -9.94 10.58 -7.38
C VAL A 35 -10.89 10.07 -8.47
N GLY A 36 -12.05 9.60 -8.07
CA GLY A 36 -13.09 9.14 -8.97
C GLY A 36 -14.22 8.41 -8.24
N PRO A 37 -15.38 8.19 -8.87
CA PRO A 37 -16.50 7.49 -8.26
C PRO A 37 -16.18 6.02 -7.95
N ASN A 38 -17.03 5.37 -7.16
CA ASN A 38 -16.93 3.93 -6.94
C ASN A 38 -17.10 3.18 -8.26
N GLY A 39 -16.25 2.16 -8.47
CA GLY A 39 -16.20 1.44 -9.73
C GLY A 39 -15.41 2.11 -10.85
N ALA A 40 -14.79 3.27 -10.63
CA ALA A 40 -13.93 3.94 -11.62
C ALA A 40 -12.59 3.23 -11.90
N GLY A 41 -12.28 2.13 -11.21
CA GLY A 41 -11.06 1.36 -11.41
C GLY A 41 -9.88 1.76 -10.53
N LYS A 42 -10.07 2.65 -9.54
CA LYS A 42 -8.99 3.10 -8.63
C LYS A 42 -8.25 1.93 -7.97
N SER A 43 -8.97 1.12 -7.20
CA SER A 43 -8.38 -0.05 -6.51
C SER A 43 -7.89 -1.11 -7.49
N THR A 44 -8.52 -1.25 -8.66
CA THR A 44 -8.04 -2.14 -9.74
C THR A 44 -6.67 -1.65 -10.24
N THR A 45 -6.50 -0.35 -10.49
CA THR A 45 -5.23 0.23 -10.90
C THR A 45 -4.15 0.00 -9.83
N ILE A 46 -4.45 0.29 -8.56
CA ILE A 46 -3.52 0.06 -7.45
C ILE A 46 -3.11 -1.41 -7.36
N ARG A 47 -4.08 -2.34 -7.39
CA ARG A 47 -3.79 -3.78 -7.33
C ARG A 47 -3.00 -4.29 -8.53
N THR A 48 -3.23 -3.73 -9.71
CA THR A 48 -2.45 -4.05 -10.91
C THR A 48 -1.02 -3.53 -10.77
N LEU A 49 -0.82 -2.29 -10.33
CA LEU A 49 0.50 -1.70 -10.09
C LEU A 49 1.30 -2.50 -9.05
N LEU A 50 0.65 -2.98 -7.99
CA LEU A 50 1.27 -3.81 -6.97
C LEU A 50 1.47 -5.28 -7.39
N ASN A 51 1.09 -5.62 -8.62
CA ASN A 51 1.13 -6.99 -9.15
C ASN A 51 0.41 -8.01 -8.24
N PHE A 52 -0.71 -7.59 -7.64
CA PHE A 52 -1.65 -8.50 -6.97
C PHE A 52 -2.60 -9.13 -7.97
N ILE A 53 -2.80 -8.46 -9.10
CA ILE A 53 -3.50 -8.95 -10.29
C ILE A 53 -2.66 -8.62 -11.53
N PHE A 54 -2.58 -9.54 -12.48
CA PHE A 54 -1.83 -9.31 -13.71
C PHE A 54 -2.58 -8.38 -14.67
N PRO A 55 -1.89 -7.47 -15.36
CA PRO A 55 -2.49 -6.69 -16.43
C PRO A 55 -2.93 -7.61 -17.59
N THR A 56 -3.93 -7.17 -18.34
CA THR A 56 -4.34 -7.84 -19.60
C THR A 56 -3.47 -7.37 -20.75
N SER A 57 -3.11 -6.09 -20.76
CA SER A 57 -2.18 -5.49 -21.74
C SER A 57 -1.56 -4.21 -21.17
N GLY A 58 -0.65 -3.64 -21.94
CA GLY A 58 0.12 -2.48 -21.50
C GLY A 58 1.25 -2.85 -20.54
N SER A 59 1.89 -1.84 -19.96
CA SER A 59 3.03 -2.03 -19.07
C SER A 59 3.06 -0.95 -17.98
N ALA A 60 3.78 -1.23 -16.90
CA ALA A 60 4.11 -0.20 -15.91
C ALA A 60 5.51 -0.43 -15.35
N ARG A 61 6.13 0.70 -14.94
CA ARG A 61 7.37 0.72 -14.19
C ARG A 61 7.15 1.44 -12.87
N ILE A 62 7.72 0.88 -11.83
CA ILE A 62 7.76 1.48 -10.49
C ILE A 62 9.22 1.54 -10.05
N LEU A 63 9.69 2.71 -9.65
CA LEU A 63 11.10 2.94 -9.31
C LEU A 63 12.04 2.56 -10.49
N GLY A 64 11.60 2.76 -11.73
CA GLY A 64 12.32 2.40 -12.94
C GLY A 64 12.31 0.91 -13.29
N LYS A 65 11.73 0.03 -12.46
CA LYS A 65 11.68 -1.42 -12.58
C LYS A 65 10.36 -1.90 -13.17
N ASP A 66 10.39 -2.99 -13.92
CA ASP A 66 9.18 -3.63 -14.49
C ASP A 66 8.31 -4.21 -13.35
N MET A 67 7.03 -3.79 -13.28
CA MET A 67 6.15 -4.14 -12.17
C MET A 67 5.83 -5.64 -12.07
N VAL A 68 5.95 -6.39 -13.17
CA VAL A 68 5.68 -7.83 -13.19
C VAL A 68 6.97 -8.62 -12.95
N LYS A 69 8.00 -8.34 -13.74
CA LYS A 69 9.26 -9.11 -13.72
C LYS A 69 10.06 -8.88 -12.44
N GLU A 70 10.02 -7.66 -11.90
CA GLU A 70 10.81 -7.24 -10.74
C GLU A 70 9.92 -6.97 -9.51
N SER A 71 8.72 -7.54 -9.48
CA SER A 71 7.70 -7.28 -8.45
C SER A 71 8.22 -7.46 -7.02
N SER A 72 8.96 -8.53 -6.75
CA SER A 72 9.49 -8.82 -5.41
C SER A 72 10.50 -7.76 -4.96
N GLU A 73 11.32 -7.26 -5.87
CA GLU A 73 12.31 -6.21 -5.58
C GLU A 73 11.61 -4.86 -5.32
N ILE A 74 10.64 -4.51 -6.17
CA ILE A 74 9.86 -3.28 -6.04
C ILE A 74 9.14 -3.21 -4.68
N LYS A 75 8.52 -4.32 -4.25
CA LYS A 75 7.73 -4.39 -3.01
C LYS A 75 8.55 -4.08 -1.74
N LYS A 76 9.86 -4.27 -1.76
CA LYS A 76 10.73 -3.89 -0.64
C LYS A 76 10.76 -2.38 -0.36
N TYR A 77 10.39 -1.57 -1.35
CA TYR A 77 10.42 -0.12 -1.29
C TYR A 77 9.02 0.52 -1.29
N ILE A 78 7.97 -0.28 -1.22
CA ILE A 78 6.59 0.18 -1.21
C ILE A 78 5.96 -0.04 0.15
N GLY A 79 5.35 1.00 0.73
CA GLY A 79 4.36 0.89 1.78
C GLY A 79 2.96 0.86 1.16
N TYR A 80 2.12 -0.06 1.59
CA TYR A 80 0.76 -0.16 1.10
C TYR A 80 -0.25 -0.31 2.24
N VAL A 81 -1.27 0.54 2.22
CA VAL A 81 -2.42 0.45 3.13
C VAL A 81 -3.66 0.16 2.30
N PRO A 82 -4.27 -1.02 2.43
CA PRO A 82 -5.47 -1.38 1.70
C PRO A 82 -6.72 -0.62 2.21
N SER A 83 -7.76 -0.56 1.38
CA SER A 83 -9.07 -0.01 1.76
C SER A 83 -9.67 -0.75 2.96
N GLU A 84 -9.59 -2.08 2.96
CA GLU A 84 -10.00 -2.92 4.09
C GLU A 84 -8.77 -3.49 4.79
N VAL A 85 -8.63 -3.19 6.09
CA VAL A 85 -7.58 -3.75 6.94
C VAL A 85 -8.15 -4.93 7.73
N LYS A 86 -7.47 -6.08 7.64
CA LYS A 86 -7.84 -7.30 8.37
C LYS A 86 -6.64 -7.78 9.19
N PHE A 87 -6.87 -8.00 10.46
CA PHE A 87 -5.88 -8.50 11.41
C PHE A 87 -6.44 -9.68 12.20
N TYR A 88 -5.57 -10.45 12.79
CA TYR A 88 -5.96 -11.47 13.76
C TYR A 88 -6.39 -10.79 15.06
N ASP A 89 -7.61 -11.01 15.49
CA ASP A 89 -8.26 -10.28 16.58
C ASP A 89 -7.55 -10.42 17.93
N GLU A 90 -7.01 -11.59 18.25
CA GLU A 90 -6.39 -11.87 19.54
C GLU A 90 -4.93 -11.41 19.66
N VAL A 91 -4.33 -10.90 18.59
CA VAL A 91 -2.93 -10.47 18.57
C VAL A 91 -2.81 -9.01 19.03
N LYS A 92 -1.80 -8.71 19.84
CA LYS A 92 -1.51 -7.33 20.25
C LYS A 92 -0.85 -6.54 19.13
N VAL A 93 -1.10 -5.24 19.13
CA VAL A 93 -0.51 -4.30 18.14
C VAL A 93 1.00 -4.44 18.07
N LYS A 94 1.70 -4.41 19.21
CA LYS A 94 3.17 -4.54 19.25
C LYS A 94 3.69 -5.82 18.60
N ASP A 95 2.95 -6.93 18.73
CA ASP A 95 3.38 -8.23 18.20
C ASP A 95 3.21 -8.26 16.67
N ILE A 96 2.13 -7.65 16.15
CA ILE A 96 1.92 -7.47 14.71
C ILE A 96 3.02 -6.62 14.10
N ILE A 97 3.36 -5.50 14.73
CA ILE A 97 4.40 -4.60 14.22
C ILE A 97 5.78 -5.27 14.29
N LYS A 98 6.09 -5.97 15.39
CA LYS A 98 7.32 -6.75 15.53
C LYS A 98 7.44 -7.83 14.45
N TYR A 99 6.36 -8.55 14.18
CA TYR A 99 6.31 -9.53 13.11
C TYR A 99 6.54 -8.88 11.73
N SER A 100 5.87 -7.76 11.45
CA SER A 100 6.08 -7.02 10.20
C SER A 100 7.51 -6.52 10.06
N ALA A 101 8.11 -6.02 11.14
CA ALA A 101 9.49 -5.56 11.15
C ALA A 101 10.50 -6.67 10.85
N SER A 102 10.17 -7.93 11.20
CA SER A 102 11.07 -9.08 10.96
C SER A 102 11.32 -9.39 9.48
N PHE A 103 10.52 -8.85 8.57
CA PHE A 103 10.73 -8.98 7.12
C PHE A 103 11.75 -7.99 6.55
N TYR A 104 12.24 -7.03 7.36
CA TYR A 104 13.15 -5.97 6.93
C TYR A 104 14.40 -5.93 7.80
N ASN A 105 15.56 -5.75 7.18
CA ASN A 105 16.85 -5.79 7.89
C ASN A 105 17.16 -4.53 8.70
N ASN A 106 16.51 -3.40 8.44
CA ASN A 106 16.90 -2.09 8.96
C ASN A 106 15.73 -1.34 9.63
N VAL A 107 14.93 -2.04 10.42
CA VAL A 107 13.87 -1.38 11.19
C VAL A 107 14.41 -0.98 12.56
N SER A 108 14.47 0.31 12.83
CA SER A 108 14.88 0.86 14.12
C SER A 108 13.68 0.91 15.08
N GLN A 109 13.85 0.39 16.30
CA GLN A 109 12.80 0.48 17.33
C GLN A 109 12.46 1.94 17.67
N GLU A 110 13.45 2.83 17.69
CA GLU A 110 13.23 4.26 17.94
C GLU A 110 12.27 4.89 16.91
N GLU A 111 12.40 4.50 15.63
CA GLU A 111 11.52 4.99 14.56
C GLU A 111 10.11 4.40 14.64
N VAL A 112 10.01 3.14 15.01
CA VAL A 112 8.71 2.50 15.30
C VAL A 112 8.00 3.23 16.46
N ASP A 113 8.72 3.55 17.53
CA ASP A 113 8.18 4.26 18.69
C ASP A 113 7.76 5.71 18.33
N LYS A 114 8.48 6.37 17.43
CA LYS A 114 8.07 7.67 16.86
C LYS A 114 6.75 7.55 16.09
N LEU A 115 6.59 6.52 15.27
CA LEU A 115 5.34 6.29 14.54
C LEU A 115 4.16 6.02 15.48
N TYR A 116 4.36 5.25 16.53
CA TYR A 116 3.34 5.03 17.55
C TYR A 116 2.87 6.33 18.20
N LYS A 117 3.82 7.23 18.53
CA LYS A 117 3.51 8.53 19.12
C LYS A 117 2.78 9.46 18.15
N ILE A 118 3.27 9.56 16.90
CA ILE A 118 2.69 10.43 15.87
C ILE A 118 1.25 10.02 15.54
N LEU A 119 0.99 8.71 15.47
CA LEU A 119 -0.31 8.18 15.08
C LEU A 119 -1.21 7.88 16.29
N ASP A 120 -0.73 8.11 17.52
CA ASP A 120 -1.46 7.82 18.75
C ASP A 120 -1.98 6.37 18.76
N VAL A 121 -1.04 5.42 18.71
CA VAL A 121 -1.33 3.97 18.66
C VAL A 121 -1.05 3.33 20.01
N ASP A 122 -2.07 2.71 20.62
CA ASP A 122 -1.90 1.92 21.85
C ASP A 122 -1.36 0.51 21.50
N VAL A 123 -0.10 0.32 21.78
CA VAL A 123 0.65 -0.89 21.42
C VAL A 123 0.29 -2.13 22.25
N ASN A 124 -0.34 -1.93 23.39
CA ASN A 124 -0.64 -3.01 24.35
C ASN A 124 -2.02 -3.63 24.10
N LYS A 125 -2.89 -2.95 23.36
CA LYS A 125 -4.22 -3.44 23.01
C LYS A 125 -4.15 -4.59 22.02
N LYS A 126 -5.15 -5.50 22.14
CA LYS A 126 -5.44 -6.48 21.10
C LYS A 126 -6.11 -5.80 19.91
N MET A 127 -5.99 -6.38 18.72
CA MET A 127 -6.63 -5.84 17.53
C MET A 127 -8.16 -5.83 17.63
N SER A 128 -8.77 -6.79 18.33
CA SER A 128 -10.21 -6.81 18.62
C SER A 128 -10.71 -5.62 19.42
N GLU A 129 -9.85 -4.99 20.24
CA GLU A 129 -10.20 -3.84 21.07
C GLU A 129 -10.11 -2.49 20.33
N LEU A 130 -9.66 -2.50 19.08
CA LEU A 130 -9.46 -1.30 18.28
C LEU A 130 -10.66 -0.99 17.38
N SER A 131 -11.01 0.29 17.30
CA SER A 131 -11.91 0.79 16.25
C SER A 131 -11.29 0.60 14.86
N LEU A 132 -12.11 0.66 13.81
CA LEU A 132 -11.63 0.57 12.43
C LEU A 132 -10.57 1.64 12.11
N GLY A 133 -10.77 2.87 12.57
CA GLY A 133 -9.80 3.95 12.41
C GLY A 133 -8.46 3.65 13.10
N ASN A 134 -8.50 3.08 14.31
CA ASN A 134 -7.27 2.68 15.00
C ASN A 134 -6.59 1.46 14.34
N LYS A 135 -7.36 0.52 13.80
CA LYS A 135 -6.80 -0.57 12.96
C LYS A 135 -6.09 -0.01 11.71
N LYS A 136 -6.64 1.03 11.09
CA LYS A 136 -5.97 1.72 9.97
C LYS A 136 -4.67 2.40 10.38
N LYS A 137 -4.63 3.03 11.57
CA LYS A 137 -3.37 3.60 12.09
C LYS A 137 -2.29 2.51 12.23
N VAL A 138 -2.64 1.32 12.72
CA VAL A 138 -1.70 0.17 12.79
C VAL A 138 -1.21 -0.22 11.40
N ALA A 139 -2.10 -0.30 10.40
CA ALA A 139 -1.72 -0.59 9.02
C ALA A 139 -0.80 0.48 8.42
N ILE A 140 -1.01 1.75 8.77
CA ILE A 140 -0.11 2.85 8.37
C ILE A 140 1.28 2.68 9.02
N VAL A 141 1.35 2.33 10.31
CA VAL A 141 2.64 2.01 10.95
C VAL A 141 3.34 0.90 10.20
N GLN A 142 2.65 -0.23 9.92
CA GLN A 142 3.24 -1.34 9.15
C GLN A 142 3.77 -0.90 7.78
N ALA A 143 3.05 -0.03 7.10
CA ALA A 143 3.44 0.46 5.78
C ALA A 143 4.66 1.40 5.83
N LEU A 144 4.95 2.03 6.97
CA LEU A 144 6.00 3.03 7.11
C LEU A 144 7.28 2.54 7.82
N ILE A 145 7.23 1.44 8.60
CA ILE A 145 8.36 0.99 9.44
C ILE A 145 9.67 0.74 8.67
N HIS A 146 9.59 0.38 7.40
CA HIS A 146 10.74 0.10 6.54
C HIS A 146 11.17 1.29 5.67
N LYS A 147 10.63 2.49 5.93
CA LYS A 147 10.92 3.74 5.21
C LYS A 147 10.74 3.60 3.69
N PRO A 148 9.54 3.30 3.22
CA PRO A 148 9.30 3.08 1.81
C PRO A 148 9.63 4.32 0.98
N LYS A 149 10.07 4.12 -0.26
CA LYS A 149 10.23 5.20 -1.25
C LYS A 149 8.91 5.62 -1.89
N LEU A 150 7.92 4.74 -1.85
CA LEU A 150 6.57 4.96 -2.36
C LEU A 150 5.55 4.47 -1.34
N LEU A 151 4.65 5.35 -0.92
CA LEU A 151 3.51 4.99 -0.08
C LEU A 151 2.23 5.04 -0.92
N ILE A 152 1.48 3.95 -0.92
CA ILE A 152 0.18 3.83 -1.59
C ILE A 152 -0.90 3.62 -0.54
N LEU A 153 -1.90 4.50 -0.53
CA LEU A 153 -3.05 4.42 0.36
C LEU A 153 -4.30 4.22 -0.48
N ASP A 154 -5.02 3.12 -0.27
CA ASP A 154 -6.29 2.84 -0.94
C ASP A 154 -7.43 3.19 0.02
N GLU A 155 -8.21 4.23 -0.32
CA GLU A 155 -9.32 4.77 0.48
C GLU A 155 -8.94 5.05 1.96
N PRO A 156 -7.93 5.90 2.23
CA PRO A 156 -7.40 6.09 3.58
C PRO A 156 -8.38 6.73 4.56
N THR A 157 -9.41 7.40 4.06
CA THR A 157 -10.40 8.14 4.87
C THR A 157 -11.67 7.36 5.17
N ASN A 158 -11.85 6.16 4.63
CA ASN A 158 -12.97 5.30 4.94
C ASN A 158 -12.75 4.60 6.30
N GLY A 159 -13.48 5.03 7.32
CA GLY A 159 -13.43 4.48 8.67
C GLY A 159 -13.65 5.52 9.74
#